data_623cca18d75db303bead85e1d3aa56e1
#
_entry.id   623cca18d75db303bead85e1d3aa56e1
#
_cell.length_a   1.000
_cell.length_b   1.000
_cell.length_c   1.000
_cell.angle_alpha   90.00
_cell.angle_beta   90.00
_cell.angle_gamma   90.00
#
_symmetry.space_group_name_H-M   'P 1'
#
loop_
_entity.id
_entity.type
_entity.pdbx_description
1 polymer ?
#
loop_
_entity_poly.entity_id
_entity_poly.type
_entity_poly.pdbx_seq_one_letter_code
_entity_poly.pdbx_strand_id
1 'polypeptide(L)'
;MNKVLEEISKIGILPVVVLEDAKDAKPLAHALCAGGLPCAEVTFRTAAAKESIAIMRKEFPEMLVGAGTVLTVEQVDEALEAGAQFIISPGFDEDVVKHCIEKNVPVTPGTCTPSDVQKCYRLGLDVVKFFPAEAAGGLKMIKSISAPYTQMKFIPTGGINANNMKDYLEYDRILAIGGSWMVKGDIIKSGDFDKVEALTRQAVEKLREVR
;
A
#
# COMPACT_ATOMS: atom_id res chain seq x y z
N MET A 1 8.73 14.87 -3.86
CA MET A 1 8.13 13.52 -3.72
C MET A 1 8.74 12.60 -4.77
N ASN A 2 8.97 11.34 -4.45
CA ASN A 2 9.50 10.33 -5.39
C ASN A 2 8.46 9.99 -6.47
N LYS A 3 8.90 9.67 -7.72
CA LYS A 3 8.00 9.35 -8.84
C LYS A 3 7.03 8.19 -8.56
N VAL A 4 7.48 7.16 -7.83
CA VAL A 4 6.62 6.03 -7.45
C VAL A 4 5.50 6.48 -6.50
N LEU A 5 5.80 7.35 -5.53
CA LEU A 5 4.80 7.92 -4.64
C LEU A 5 3.83 8.87 -5.37
N GLU A 6 4.30 9.56 -6.42
CA GLU A 6 3.43 10.34 -7.30
C GLU A 6 2.46 9.46 -8.08
N GLU A 7 2.91 8.31 -8.57
CA GLU A 7 2.03 7.33 -9.23
C GLU A 7 1.01 6.74 -8.24
N ILE A 8 1.44 6.38 -7.02
CA ILE A 8 0.53 5.92 -5.95
C ILE A 8 -0.54 7.00 -5.67
N SER A 9 -0.15 8.27 -5.64
CA SER A 9 -1.08 9.39 -5.44
C SER A 9 -2.13 9.49 -6.54
N LYS A 10 -1.74 9.30 -7.80
CA LYS A 10 -2.65 9.30 -8.95
C LYS A 10 -3.60 8.11 -8.93
N ILE A 11 -3.08 6.93 -8.57
CA ILE A 11 -3.87 5.70 -8.44
C ILE A 11 -4.89 5.82 -7.30
N GLY A 12 -4.53 6.44 -6.18
CA GLY A 12 -5.41 6.78 -5.06
C GLY A 12 -5.82 5.63 -4.15
N ILE A 13 -5.80 4.39 -4.62
CA ILE A 13 -6.12 3.18 -3.84
C ILE A 13 -4.99 2.17 -4.03
N LEU A 14 -4.47 1.64 -2.93
CA LEU A 14 -3.44 0.61 -2.92
C LEU A 14 -4.03 -0.70 -2.39
N PRO A 15 -4.29 -1.70 -3.26
CA PRO A 15 -4.75 -3.01 -2.83
C PRO A 15 -3.71 -3.70 -1.96
N VAL A 16 -4.08 -4.06 -0.72
CA VAL A 16 -3.23 -4.78 0.23
C VAL A 16 -3.51 -6.26 0.11
N VAL A 17 -2.55 -6.98 -0.46
CA VAL A 17 -2.69 -8.35 -0.95
C VAL A 17 -1.99 -9.33 -0.02
N VAL A 18 -2.67 -10.43 0.32
CA VAL A 18 -2.10 -11.62 0.93
C VAL A 18 -2.28 -12.78 -0.04
N LEU A 19 -1.19 -13.40 -0.50
CA LEU A 19 -1.20 -14.57 -1.35
C LEU A 19 -0.61 -15.76 -0.59
N GLU A 20 -1.38 -16.84 -0.49
CA GLU A 20 -0.91 -18.10 0.10
C GLU A 20 -0.16 -18.96 -0.93
N ASP A 21 -0.46 -18.78 -2.20
CA ASP A 21 0.14 -19.51 -3.32
C ASP A 21 0.48 -18.51 -4.45
N ALA A 22 1.70 -18.58 -4.95
CA ALA A 22 2.18 -17.69 -6.00
C ALA A 22 1.48 -17.91 -7.36
N LYS A 23 0.84 -19.06 -7.59
CA LYS A 23 0.03 -19.31 -8.80
C LYS A 23 -1.13 -18.31 -8.95
N ASP A 24 -1.62 -17.75 -7.84
CA ASP A 24 -2.73 -16.80 -7.82
C ASP A 24 -2.28 -15.36 -8.18
N ALA A 25 -0.96 -15.11 -8.22
CA ALA A 25 -0.41 -13.78 -8.50
C ALA A 25 -0.78 -13.26 -9.90
N LYS A 26 -0.65 -14.11 -10.93
CA LYS A 26 -0.95 -13.72 -12.31
C LYS A 26 -2.45 -13.42 -12.53
N PRO A 27 -3.40 -14.29 -12.17
CA PRO A 27 -4.82 -13.98 -12.33
C PRO A 27 -5.27 -12.82 -11.46
N LEU A 28 -4.72 -12.63 -10.26
CA LEU A 28 -5.00 -11.48 -9.42
C LEU A 28 -4.53 -10.17 -10.07
N ALA A 29 -3.30 -10.12 -10.58
CA ALA A 29 -2.77 -8.95 -11.27
C ALA A 29 -3.62 -8.59 -12.50
N HIS A 30 -4.05 -9.59 -13.28
CA HIS A 30 -4.96 -9.40 -14.40
C HIS A 30 -6.28 -8.73 -13.94
N ALA A 31 -6.91 -9.27 -12.91
CA ALA A 31 -8.18 -8.76 -12.39
C ALA A 31 -8.06 -7.32 -11.84
N LEU A 32 -6.96 -7.00 -11.13
CA LEU A 32 -6.69 -5.63 -10.67
C LEU A 32 -6.50 -4.66 -11.83
N CYS A 33 -5.70 -5.02 -12.84
CA CYS A 33 -5.49 -4.20 -14.03
C CYS A 33 -6.78 -3.99 -14.83
N ALA A 34 -7.55 -5.05 -15.08
CA ALA A 34 -8.84 -5.01 -15.78
C ALA A 34 -9.89 -4.19 -15.02
N GLY A 35 -9.84 -4.22 -13.69
CA GLY A 35 -10.66 -3.38 -12.82
C GLY A 35 -10.24 -1.91 -12.74
N GLY A 36 -9.06 -1.54 -13.30
CA GLY A 36 -8.56 -0.17 -13.35
C GLY A 36 -7.65 0.25 -12.19
N LEU A 37 -7.15 -0.70 -11.41
CA LEU A 37 -6.13 -0.47 -10.36
C LEU A 37 -4.84 -1.26 -10.68
N PRO A 38 -3.97 -0.77 -11.57
CA PRO A 38 -2.73 -1.45 -11.93
C PRO A 38 -1.67 -1.30 -10.84
N CYS A 39 -1.98 -1.70 -9.62
CA CYS A 39 -1.05 -1.66 -8.49
C CYS A 39 -1.39 -2.72 -7.43
N ALA A 40 -0.38 -3.10 -6.62
CA ALA A 40 -0.55 -3.98 -5.46
C ALA A 40 0.55 -3.77 -4.41
N GLU A 41 0.17 -3.80 -3.13
CA GLU A 41 1.03 -4.02 -1.98
C GLU A 41 0.99 -5.52 -1.63
N VAL A 42 1.95 -6.31 -2.10
CA VAL A 42 2.03 -7.75 -1.78
C VAL A 42 2.72 -7.92 -0.43
N THR A 43 2.01 -8.49 0.55
CA THR A 43 2.50 -8.53 1.93
C THR A 43 3.41 -9.73 2.20
N PHE A 44 4.53 -9.53 2.88
CA PHE A 44 5.48 -10.54 3.34
C PHE A 44 4.95 -11.31 4.58
N ARG A 45 3.65 -11.65 4.56
CA ARG A 45 2.98 -12.47 5.58
C ARG A 45 3.04 -13.96 5.25
N THR A 46 3.40 -14.31 4.03
CA THR A 46 3.46 -15.68 3.52
C THR A 46 4.75 -15.92 2.75
N ALA A 47 5.15 -17.17 2.60
CA ALA A 47 6.31 -17.54 1.82
C ALA A 47 6.15 -17.28 0.31
N ALA A 48 4.90 -17.13 -0.17
CA ALA A 48 4.60 -16.87 -1.58
C ALA A 48 4.88 -15.42 -2.01
N ALA A 49 5.13 -14.48 -1.08
CA ALA A 49 5.21 -13.06 -1.37
C ALA A 49 6.29 -12.71 -2.41
N LYS A 50 7.52 -13.17 -2.22
CA LYS A 50 8.64 -12.90 -3.13
C LYS A 50 8.34 -13.38 -4.55
N GLU A 51 7.92 -14.62 -4.70
CA GLU A 51 7.59 -15.20 -6.01
C GLU A 51 6.40 -14.49 -6.66
N SER A 52 5.38 -14.14 -5.88
CA SER A 52 4.22 -13.40 -6.36
C SER A 52 4.58 -12.03 -6.93
N ILE A 53 5.46 -11.28 -6.25
CA ILE A 53 5.98 -10.00 -6.75
C ILE A 53 6.71 -10.22 -8.08
N ALA A 54 7.60 -11.22 -8.16
CA ALA A 54 8.36 -11.51 -9.38
C ALA A 54 7.44 -11.86 -10.56
N ILE A 55 6.41 -12.67 -10.34
CA ILE A 55 5.40 -13.00 -11.36
C ILE A 55 4.66 -11.74 -11.83
N MET A 56 4.14 -10.93 -10.90
CA MET A 56 3.41 -9.71 -11.24
C MET A 56 4.29 -8.74 -12.04
N ARG A 57 5.54 -8.52 -11.62
CA ARG A 57 6.48 -7.62 -12.30
C ARG A 57 6.85 -8.09 -13.70
N LYS A 58 7.01 -9.40 -13.88
CA LYS A 58 7.35 -10.01 -15.17
C LYS A 58 6.18 -9.98 -16.15
N GLU A 59 5.00 -10.39 -15.70
CA GLU A 59 3.83 -10.59 -16.56
C GLU A 59 3.04 -9.27 -16.81
N PHE A 60 3.17 -8.30 -15.90
CA PHE A 60 2.47 -7.01 -15.94
C PHE A 60 3.46 -5.85 -15.71
N PRO A 61 4.36 -5.56 -16.67
CA PRO A 61 5.44 -4.57 -16.48
C PRO A 61 4.94 -3.15 -16.15
N GLU A 62 3.73 -2.81 -16.60
CA GLU A 62 3.10 -1.50 -16.33
C GLU A 62 2.45 -1.42 -14.94
N MET A 63 2.30 -2.55 -14.26
CA MET A 63 1.71 -2.59 -12.91
C MET A 63 2.71 -2.08 -11.87
N LEU A 64 2.26 -1.22 -10.97
CA LEU A 64 3.04 -0.76 -9.83
C LEU A 64 2.94 -1.79 -8.70
N VAL A 65 4.02 -2.52 -8.44
CA VAL A 65 4.05 -3.59 -7.43
C VAL A 65 5.07 -3.27 -6.36
N GLY A 66 4.65 -3.32 -5.10
CA GLY A 66 5.52 -3.16 -3.95
C GLY A 66 5.33 -4.24 -2.90
N ALA A 67 6.22 -4.26 -1.93
CA ALA A 67 6.21 -5.19 -0.81
C ALA A 67 5.64 -4.51 0.44
N GLY A 68 4.66 -5.15 1.07
CA GLY A 68 4.09 -4.76 2.35
C GLY A 68 4.47 -5.71 3.48
N THR A 69 4.26 -5.27 4.72
CA THR A 69 4.60 -6.06 5.91
C THR A 69 6.08 -6.47 5.94
N VAL A 70 6.95 -5.59 5.44
CA VAL A 70 8.41 -5.77 5.48
C VAL A 70 8.89 -5.40 6.87
N LEU A 71 9.56 -6.32 7.56
CA LEU A 71 9.94 -6.21 8.97
C LEU A 71 11.45 -6.20 9.20
N THR A 72 12.23 -6.62 8.20
CA THR A 72 13.69 -6.71 8.33
C THR A 72 14.40 -6.21 7.05
N VAL A 73 15.69 -5.91 7.19
CA VAL A 73 16.56 -5.51 6.07
C VAL A 73 16.65 -6.62 5.02
N GLU A 74 16.72 -7.87 5.43
CA GLU A 74 16.76 -9.03 4.53
C GLU A 74 15.49 -9.11 3.68
N GLN A 75 14.31 -8.84 4.27
CA GLN A 75 13.06 -8.78 3.51
C GLN A 75 13.02 -7.62 2.52
N VAL A 76 13.68 -6.49 2.82
CA VAL A 76 13.84 -5.41 1.83
C VAL A 76 14.63 -5.92 0.63
N ASP A 77 15.78 -6.57 0.85
CA ASP A 77 16.61 -7.09 -0.24
C ASP A 77 15.87 -8.16 -1.04
N GLU A 78 15.17 -9.10 -0.38
CA GLU A 78 14.33 -10.09 -1.06
C GLU A 78 13.22 -9.47 -1.92
N ALA A 79 12.59 -8.41 -1.43
CA ALA A 79 11.56 -7.69 -2.16
C ALA A 79 12.13 -6.98 -3.40
N LEU A 80 13.28 -6.34 -3.27
CA LEU A 80 13.96 -5.67 -4.37
C LEU A 80 14.47 -6.65 -5.43
N GLU A 81 15.01 -7.80 -5.04
CA GLU A 81 15.38 -8.89 -5.94
C GLU A 81 14.18 -9.40 -6.75
N ALA A 82 13.00 -9.46 -6.13
CA ALA A 82 11.74 -9.81 -6.81
C ALA A 82 11.21 -8.71 -7.73
N GLY A 83 11.79 -7.50 -7.69
CA GLY A 83 11.40 -6.35 -8.50
C GLY A 83 10.38 -5.41 -7.85
N ALA A 84 10.22 -5.44 -6.53
CA ALA A 84 9.38 -4.49 -5.82
C ALA A 84 9.85 -3.05 -6.05
N GLN A 85 8.92 -2.14 -6.29
CA GLN A 85 9.18 -0.75 -6.64
C GLN A 85 9.02 0.20 -5.44
N PHE A 86 8.41 -0.27 -4.35
CA PHE A 86 8.27 0.44 -3.09
C PHE A 86 8.15 -0.55 -1.92
N ILE A 87 8.47 -0.06 -0.74
CA ILE A 87 8.44 -0.85 0.51
C ILE A 87 7.46 -0.20 1.50
N ILE A 88 6.68 -1.05 2.16
CA ILE A 88 5.76 -0.64 3.23
C ILE A 88 5.97 -1.54 4.44
N SER A 89 6.18 -0.94 5.61
CA SER A 89 6.24 -1.65 6.88
C SER A 89 5.02 -1.35 7.76
N PRO A 90 4.62 -2.24 8.66
CA PRO A 90 3.48 -2.01 9.55
C PRO A 90 3.78 -1.02 10.67
N GLY A 91 5.04 -0.80 10.99
CA GLY A 91 5.54 0.13 11.99
C GLY A 91 6.83 0.78 11.52
N PHE A 92 7.35 1.71 12.32
CA PHE A 92 8.63 2.34 12.09
C PHE A 92 9.76 1.45 12.61
N ASP A 93 10.62 1.04 11.73
CA ASP A 93 11.93 0.43 12.05
C ASP A 93 13.03 1.26 11.38
N GLU A 94 14.00 1.72 12.18
CA GLU A 94 15.02 2.66 11.71
C GLU A 94 15.98 2.01 10.72
N ASP A 95 16.35 0.76 10.93
CA ASP A 95 17.30 0.04 10.07
C ASP A 95 16.65 -0.26 8.72
N VAL A 96 15.41 -0.73 8.69
CA VAL A 96 14.63 -0.94 7.47
C VAL A 96 14.50 0.36 6.68
N VAL A 97 14.14 1.47 7.34
CA VAL A 97 13.98 2.77 6.68
C VAL A 97 15.29 3.29 6.11
N LYS A 98 16.38 3.24 6.88
CA LYS A 98 17.70 3.66 6.41
C LYS A 98 18.19 2.83 5.23
N HIS A 99 18.02 1.50 5.29
CA HIS A 99 18.37 0.61 4.21
C HIS A 99 17.61 0.93 2.92
N CYS A 100 16.31 1.17 3.00
CA CYS A 100 15.51 1.61 1.85
C CYS A 100 16.03 2.93 1.26
N ILE A 101 16.39 3.91 2.11
CA ILE A 101 16.97 5.19 1.67
C ILE A 101 18.30 4.96 0.94
N GLU A 102 19.20 4.14 1.48
CA GLU A 102 20.48 3.78 0.86
C GLU A 102 20.30 3.09 -0.50
N LYS A 103 19.29 2.22 -0.62
CA LYS A 103 18.91 1.55 -1.87
C LYS A 103 18.16 2.43 -2.85
N ASN A 104 17.83 3.69 -2.47
CA ASN A 104 17.00 4.61 -3.26
C ASN A 104 15.61 4.05 -3.63
N VAL A 105 15.05 3.20 -2.77
CA VAL A 105 13.69 2.70 -2.90
C VAL A 105 12.75 3.48 -1.97
N PRO A 106 11.58 3.95 -2.44
CA PRO A 106 10.64 4.64 -1.58
C PRO A 106 10.08 3.70 -0.51
N VAL A 107 10.05 4.18 0.72
CA VAL A 107 9.51 3.45 1.88
C VAL A 107 8.44 4.30 2.57
N THR A 108 7.32 3.67 2.94
CA THR A 108 6.27 4.29 3.75
C THR A 108 6.06 3.47 5.03
N PRO A 109 6.81 3.81 6.10
CA PRO A 109 6.71 3.09 7.37
C PRO A 109 5.38 3.38 8.07
N GLY A 110 4.87 2.38 8.80
CA GLY A 110 3.68 2.51 9.62
C GLY A 110 3.90 3.48 10.79
N THR A 111 2.94 4.35 11.01
CA THR A 111 2.93 5.33 12.11
C THR A 111 1.55 5.34 12.76
N CYS A 112 1.49 5.64 14.04
CA CYS A 112 0.26 5.76 14.79
C CYS A 112 0.28 6.91 15.80
N THR A 113 1.47 7.44 16.09
CA THR A 113 1.69 8.51 17.07
C THR A 113 2.49 9.66 16.48
N PRO A 114 2.43 10.87 17.08
CA PRO A 114 3.32 11.97 16.70
C PRO A 114 4.81 11.61 16.76
N SER A 115 5.21 10.76 17.72
CA SER A 115 6.62 10.32 17.85
C SER A 115 7.08 9.48 16.66
N ASP A 116 6.20 8.64 16.10
CA ASP A 116 6.52 7.85 14.91
C ASP A 116 6.69 8.75 13.69
N VAL A 117 5.76 9.67 13.50
CA VAL A 117 5.83 10.66 12.41
C VAL A 117 7.08 11.53 12.53
N GLN A 118 7.46 11.93 13.75
CA GLN A 118 8.67 12.72 14.01
C GLN A 118 9.95 11.96 13.61
N LYS A 119 10.01 10.64 13.84
CA LYS A 119 11.15 9.81 13.39
C LYS A 119 11.25 9.77 11.87
N CYS A 120 10.12 9.56 11.18
CA CYS A 120 10.06 9.58 9.72
C CYS A 120 10.48 10.94 9.15
N TYR A 121 9.96 12.02 9.73
CA TYR A 121 10.31 13.38 9.35
C TYR A 121 11.82 13.67 9.45
N ARG A 122 12.47 13.21 10.54
CA ARG A 122 13.93 13.38 10.73
C ARG A 122 14.77 12.65 9.69
N LEU A 123 14.25 11.55 9.13
CA LEU A 123 14.89 10.79 8.05
C LEU A 123 14.56 11.33 6.65
N GLY A 124 13.85 12.47 6.56
CA GLY A 124 13.52 13.13 5.30
C GLY A 124 12.35 12.48 4.54
N LEU A 125 11.57 11.63 5.20
CA LEU A 125 10.35 11.08 4.58
C LEU A 125 9.24 12.11 4.57
N ASP A 126 8.51 12.19 3.47
CA ASP A 126 7.36 13.09 3.26
C ASP A 126 6.02 12.34 3.20
N VAL A 127 6.07 11.00 3.14
CA VAL A 127 4.90 10.13 3.14
C VAL A 127 5.06 9.00 4.14
N VAL A 128 4.02 8.74 4.92
CA VAL A 128 3.97 7.63 5.89
C VAL A 128 2.66 6.85 5.78
N LYS A 129 2.71 5.57 6.11
CA LYS A 129 1.52 4.77 6.35
C LYS A 129 0.93 5.13 7.72
N PHE A 130 -0.38 5.28 7.82
CA PHE A 130 -1.09 5.36 9.11
C PHE A 130 -1.81 4.04 9.36
N PHE A 131 -1.37 3.30 10.40
CA PHE A 131 -1.83 1.92 10.63
C PHE A 131 -1.83 1.57 12.12
N PRO A 132 -2.85 0.84 12.60
CA PRO A 132 -4.12 0.46 11.93
C PRO A 132 -5.13 1.61 11.94
N ALA A 133 -5.54 2.11 10.76
CA ALA A 133 -6.18 3.41 10.64
C ALA A 133 -7.47 3.57 11.48
N GLU A 134 -8.49 2.78 11.25
CA GLU A 134 -9.76 2.90 11.97
C GLU A 134 -9.60 2.63 13.48
N ALA A 135 -8.86 1.58 13.85
CA ALA A 135 -8.64 1.22 15.25
C ALA A 135 -7.82 2.28 16.01
N ALA A 136 -6.98 3.05 15.32
CA ALA A 136 -6.16 4.12 15.89
C ALA A 136 -6.85 5.50 15.91
N GLY A 137 -8.15 5.58 15.62
CA GLY A 137 -8.93 6.82 15.66
C GLY A 137 -9.21 7.46 14.31
N GLY A 138 -8.88 6.78 13.22
CA GLY A 138 -9.28 7.11 11.86
C GLY A 138 -8.84 8.48 11.38
N LEU A 139 -9.64 9.06 10.49
CA LEU A 139 -9.36 10.37 9.91
C LEU A 139 -9.23 11.50 10.96
N LYS A 140 -9.97 11.40 12.06
CA LYS A 140 -9.88 12.37 13.17
C LYS A 140 -8.48 12.39 13.77
N MET A 141 -7.88 11.23 14.00
CA MET A 141 -6.52 11.12 14.53
C MET A 141 -5.49 11.63 13.53
N ILE A 142 -5.63 11.27 12.25
CA ILE A 142 -4.75 11.76 11.19
C ILE A 142 -4.77 13.29 11.13
N LYS A 143 -5.94 13.91 11.15
CA LYS A 143 -6.07 15.39 11.17
C LYS A 143 -5.35 16.02 12.35
N SER A 144 -5.46 15.42 13.53
CA SER A 144 -4.79 15.91 14.75
C SER A 144 -3.26 15.77 14.65
N ILE A 145 -2.76 14.62 14.17
CA ILE A 145 -1.33 14.37 14.01
C ILE A 145 -0.75 15.25 12.90
N SER A 146 -1.43 15.37 11.75
CA SER A 146 -0.91 16.12 10.60
C SER A 146 -0.82 17.64 10.82
N ALA A 147 -1.53 18.18 11.78
CA ALA A 147 -1.53 19.62 12.06
C ALA A 147 -0.13 20.21 12.30
N PRO A 148 0.73 19.65 13.16
CA PRO A 148 2.10 20.12 13.32
C PRO A 148 3.07 19.68 12.21
N TYR A 149 2.74 18.66 11.40
CA TYR A 149 3.59 18.13 10.32
C TYR A 149 3.05 18.53 8.95
N THR A 150 3.09 19.80 8.65
CA THR A 150 2.38 20.42 7.51
C THR A 150 2.77 19.89 6.13
N GLN A 151 3.96 19.30 5.96
CA GLN A 151 4.41 18.70 4.70
C GLN A 151 4.15 17.19 4.60
N MET A 152 3.79 16.53 5.72
CA MET A 152 3.57 15.08 5.71
C MET A 152 2.28 14.70 5.00
N LYS A 153 2.35 13.64 4.20
CA LYS A 153 1.21 12.95 3.60
C LYS A 153 1.04 11.56 4.21
N PHE A 154 -0.16 11.04 4.15
CA PHE A 154 -0.51 9.79 4.82
C PHE A 154 -1.15 8.80 3.83
N ILE A 155 -0.85 7.51 4.03
CA ILE A 155 -1.54 6.38 3.40
C ILE A 155 -2.22 5.58 4.52
N PRO A 156 -3.45 5.95 4.92
CA PRO A 156 -4.18 5.20 5.93
C PRO A 156 -4.51 3.79 5.42
N THR A 157 -4.30 2.81 6.29
CA THR A 157 -4.55 1.40 6.02
C THR A 157 -5.13 0.72 7.27
N GLY A 158 -6.08 -0.18 7.08
CA GLY A 158 -6.73 -0.92 8.18
C GLY A 158 -8.12 -0.38 8.53
N GLY A 159 -9.15 -1.17 8.19
CA GLY A 159 -10.55 -0.80 8.34
C GLY A 159 -11.11 0.08 7.23
N ILE A 160 -10.29 0.50 6.26
CA ILE A 160 -10.73 1.27 5.09
C ILE A 160 -11.46 0.33 4.11
N ASN A 161 -12.57 0.79 3.57
CA ASN A 161 -13.42 0.06 2.62
C ASN A 161 -14.25 1.03 1.77
N ALA A 162 -15.09 0.48 0.89
CA ALA A 162 -15.92 1.26 -0.04
C ALA A 162 -16.91 2.24 0.62
N ASN A 163 -17.20 2.09 1.93
CA ASN A 163 -18.17 2.95 2.61
C ASN A 163 -17.54 4.19 3.27
N ASN A 164 -16.24 4.10 3.66
CA ASN A 164 -15.54 5.18 4.36
C ASN A 164 -14.38 5.79 3.56
N MET A 165 -14.00 5.20 2.42
CA MET A 165 -12.86 5.68 1.61
C MET A 165 -12.99 7.14 1.17
N LYS A 166 -14.22 7.59 0.88
CA LYS A 166 -14.49 8.95 0.41
C LYS A 166 -14.03 9.99 1.42
N ASP A 167 -14.40 9.84 2.69
CA ASP A 167 -14.06 10.77 3.76
C ASP A 167 -12.53 10.94 3.89
N TYR A 168 -11.78 9.85 3.73
CA TYR A 168 -10.32 9.90 3.73
C TYR A 168 -9.77 10.62 2.50
N LEU A 169 -10.24 10.26 1.31
CA LEU A 169 -9.71 10.77 0.03
C LEU A 169 -10.00 12.26 -0.20
N GLU A 170 -11.03 12.80 0.43
CA GLU A 170 -11.35 14.24 0.43
C GLU A 170 -10.34 15.07 1.26
N TYR A 171 -9.59 14.45 2.17
CA TYR A 171 -8.62 15.19 2.97
C TYR A 171 -7.28 15.33 2.24
N ASP A 172 -6.84 16.56 2.03
CA ASP A 172 -5.67 16.93 1.21
C ASP A 172 -4.33 16.32 1.68
N ARG A 173 -4.26 15.84 2.93
CA ARG A 173 -3.08 15.15 3.48
C ARG A 173 -3.07 13.65 3.18
N ILE A 174 -4.14 13.09 2.64
CA ILE A 174 -4.16 11.69 2.22
C ILE A 174 -3.61 11.59 0.80
N LEU A 175 -2.52 10.85 0.64
CA LEU A 175 -1.90 10.57 -0.65
C LEU A 175 -2.73 9.53 -1.43
N ALA A 176 -2.99 8.42 -0.77
CA ALA A 176 -3.80 7.29 -1.23
C ALA A 176 -4.34 6.57 0.00
N ILE A 177 -5.21 5.58 -0.19
CA ILE A 177 -5.68 4.68 0.87
C ILE A 177 -5.22 3.26 0.62
N GLY A 178 -4.88 2.52 1.67
CA GLY A 178 -4.62 1.08 1.60
C GLY A 178 -5.86 0.29 2.00
N GLY A 179 -6.25 -0.68 1.19
CA GLY A 179 -7.43 -1.50 1.47
C GLY A 179 -7.37 -2.90 0.89
N SER A 180 -8.07 -3.84 1.52
CA SER A 180 -8.10 -5.24 1.09
C SER A 180 -9.49 -5.75 0.72
N TRP A 181 -10.52 -4.90 0.73
CA TRP A 181 -11.91 -5.35 0.52
C TRP A 181 -12.16 -5.93 -0.88
N MET A 182 -11.40 -5.50 -1.92
CA MET A 182 -11.50 -6.02 -3.28
C MET A 182 -10.64 -7.28 -3.50
N VAL A 183 -9.67 -7.53 -2.61
CA VAL A 183 -8.70 -8.63 -2.70
C VAL A 183 -8.72 -9.51 -1.45
N LYS A 184 -9.93 -9.80 -0.93
CA LYS A 184 -10.07 -10.65 0.26
C LYS A 184 -9.52 -12.05 0.00
N GLY A 185 -8.85 -12.61 1.01
CA GLY A 185 -8.20 -13.91 0.90
C GLY A 185 -9.16 -15.07 0.57
N ASP A 186 -10.42 -15.02 1.01
CA ASP A 186 -11.45 -16.00 0.67
C ASP A 186 -11.83 -15.96 -0.81
N ILE A 187 -11.91 -14.77 -1.41
CA ILE A 187 -12.18 -14.59 -2.85
C ILE A 187 -11.00 -15.12 -3.68
N ILE A 188 -9.77 -14.74 -3.32
CA ILE A 188 -8.56 -15.22 -4.00
C ILE A 188 -8.47 -16.75 -3.93
N LYS A 189 -8.62 -17.30 -2.72
CA LYS A 189 -8.54 -18.75 -2.49
C LYS A 189 -9.61 -19.55 -3.24
N SER A 190 -10.77 -18.96 -3.49
CA SER A 190 -11.82 -19.60 -4.31
C SER A 190 -11.55 -19.51 -5.82
N GLY A 191 -10.56 -18.73 -6.26
CA GLY A 191 -10.27 -18.46 -7.67
C GLY A 191 -11.28 -17.54 -8.35
N ASP A 192 -12.10 -16.81 -7.59
CA ASP A 192 -13.13 -15.89 -8.12
C ASP A 192 -12.52 -14.52 -8.49
N PHE A 193 -11.66 -14.52 -9.51
CA PHE A 193 -10.98 -13.30 -9.97
C PHE A 193 -11.90 -12.35 -10.72
N ASP A 194 -13.01 -12.83 -11.28
CA ASP A 194 -14.06 -11.99 -11.86
C ASP A 194 -14.69 -11.09 -10.77
N LYS A 195 -14.87 -11.63 -9.58
CA LYS A 195 -15.35 -10.86 -8.43
C LYS A 195 -14.30 -9.85 -7.94
N VAL A 196 -13.01 -10.19 -7.97
CA VAL A 196 -11.92 -9.23 -7.70
C VAL A 196 -11.99 -8.07 -8.68
N GLU A 197 -12.10 -8.34 -9.99
CA GLU A 197 -12.24 -7.31 -11.02
C GLU A 197 -13.46 -6.42 -10.77
N ALA A 198 -14.63 -7.02 -10.52
CA ALA A 198 -15.86 -6.29 -10.28
C ALA A 198 -15.76 -5.36 -9.05
N LEU A 199 -15.22 -5.86 -7.92
CA LEU A 199 -15.01 -5.05 -6.71
C LEU A 199 -13.97 -3.94 -6.92
N THR A 200 -12.93 -4.22 -7.70
CA THR A 200 -11.90 -3.25 -8.07
C THR A 200 -12.50 -2.13 -8.91
N ARG A 201 -13.31 -2.46 -9.93
CA ARG A 201 -14.02 -1.50 -10.76
C ARG A 201 -14.94 -0.59 -9.95
N GLN A 202 -15.70 -1.17 -9.01
CA GLN A 202 -16.54 -0.40 -8.08
C GLN A 202 -15.72 0.56 -7.21
N ALA A 203 -14.54 0.14 -6.75
CA ALA A 203 -13.65 0.99 -5.97
C ALA A 203 -13.13 2.18 -6.81
N VAL A 204 -12.75 1.93 -8.07
CA VAL A 204 -12.31 2.97 -9.01
C VAL A 204 -13.44 3.95 -9.36
N GLU A 205 -14.65 3.46 -9.57
CA GLU A 205 -15.82 4.34 -9.81
C GLU A 205 -16.04 5.29 -8.64
N LYS A 206 -16.02 4.78 -7.41
CA LYS A 206 -16.13 5.62 -6.21
C LYS A 206 -14.96 6.60 -6.04
N LEU A 207 -13.75 6.20 -6.40
CA LEU A 207 -12.59 7.11 -6.39
C LEU A 207 -12.80 8.29 -7.32
N ARG A 208 -13.32 8.07 -8.54
CA ARG A 208 -13.60 9.12 -9.54
C ARG A 208 -14.66 10.13 -9.11
N GLU A 209 -15.48 9.80 -8.11
CA GLU A 209 -16.43 10.76 -7.52
C GLU A 209 -15.74 11.79 -6.60
N VAL A 210 -14.49 11.52 -6.21
CA VAL A 210 -13.76 12.33 -5.20
C VAL A 210 -12.54 13.03 -5.80
N ARG A 211 -11.93 12.43 -6.83
CA ARG A 211 -10.68 12.90 -7.46
C ARG A 211 -10.74 12.85 -8.98
#